data_455e2f77cf54faa46282d7cdab9eb1fc
#
_entry.id   455e2f77cf54faa46282d7cdab9eb1fc
#
_cell.length_a   1.000
_cell.length_b   1.000
_cell.length_c   1.000
_cell.angle_alpha   90.00
_cell.angle_beta   90.00
_cell.angle_gamma   90.00
#
_symmetry.space_group_name_H-M   'P 1'
#
loop_
_entity.id
_entity.type
_entity.pdbx_description
1 polymer ?
#
loop_
_entity_poly.entity_id
_entity_poly.type
_entity_poly.pdbx_seq_one_letter_code
_entity_poly.pdbx_strand_id
1 'polypeptide(L)'
;GRGMMANVGAGGYYQITGAGTYIANGGTDFERANFSIGNNFRIFWDGDLYDELLNSTEISSWNGSKMASIFKADGCVSINSSKANPSLQADLFGDWREEVVYPTTDGNALRVYTTTEKTNYKMKSLMYDKLYREGVATEQTCYNQPPHISYYLSDDIFYGTLTDIELDTTNAKTKYYIGEELDKTGLKLTGKY
;
A
#
# COMPACT_ATOMS: atom_id res chain seq x y z
N GLY A 1 18.24 -7.49 -14.09
CA GLY A 1 16.96 -6.87 -14.34
C GLY A 1 16.20 -6.66 -13.04
N ARG A 2 15.25 -5.74 -13.01
CA ARG A 2 14.31 -5.58 -11.92
C ARG A 2 13.02 -6.32 -12.22
N GLY A 3 12.39 -6.84 -11.19
CA GLY A 3 10.98 -7.20 -11.17
C GLY A 3 10.29 -6.34 -10.11
N MET A 4 8.99 -6.17 -10.25
CA MET A 4 8.15 -5.47 -9.27
C MET A 4 6.80 -6.17 -9.21
N MET A 5 6.18 -6.11 -8.05
CA MET A 5 4.80 -6.50 -7.83
C MET A 5 4.05 -5.30 -7.22
N ALA A 6 2.95 -4.93 -7.84
CA ALA A 6 2.12 -3.81 -7.40
C ALA A 6 0.66 -4.06 -7.78
N ASN A 7 -0.28 -3.60 -6.97
CA ASN A 7 -1.69 -3.59 -7.33
C ASN A 7 -2.07 -2.21 -7.86
N VAL A 8 -1.87 -1.97 -9.15
CA VAL A 8 -2.18 -0.67 -9.76
C VAL A 8 -3.65 -0.54 -10.24
N GLY A 9 -4.54 -1.44 -9.82
CA GLY A 9 -5.94 -1.41 -10.25
C GLY A 9 -6.20 -1.84 -11.69
N ALA A 10 -5.24 -2.51 -12.33
CA ALA A 10 -5.35 -2.95 -13.72
C ALA A 10 -5.89 -4.38 -13.88
N GLY A 11 -6.66 -4.85 -12.91
CA GLY A 11 -7.29 -6.18 -12.86
C GLY A 11 -6.51 -7.20 -12.02
N GLY A 12 -7.21 -8.24 -11.53
CA GLY A 12 -6.66 -9.23 -10.62
C GLY A 12 -6.27 -8.67 -9.26
N TYR A 13 -5.39 -9.36 -8.54
CA TYR A 13 -4.87 -8.91 -7.24
C TYR A 13 -3.62 -8.05 -7.37
N TYR A 14 -2.71 -8.46 -8.28
CA TYR A 14 -1.44 -7.77 -8.49
C TYR A 14 -1.03 -7.82 -9.96
N GLN A 15 -0.28 -6.80 -10.36
CA GLN A 15 0.48 -6.81 -11.60
C GLN A 15 1.94 -7.12 -11.26
N ILE A 16 2.49 -8.10 -11.95
CA ILE A 16 3.89 -8.53 -11.80
C ILE A 16 4.63 -8.12 -13.06
N THR A 17 5.74 -7.41 -12.91
CA THR A 17 6.53 -6.93 -14.03
C THR A 17 7.96 -7.48 -14.01
N GLY A 18 8.54 -7.61 -15.18
CA GLY A 18 9.91 -8.06 -15.40
C GLY A 18 10.19 -8.11 -16.89
N ALA A 19 10.17 -9.30 -17.49
CA ALA A 19 10.23 -9.47 -18.96
C ALA A 19 8.90 -9.17 -19.66
N GLY A 20 7.87 -8.77 -18.94
CA GLY A 20 6.53 -8.38 -19.39
C GLY A 20 5.68 -8.02 -18.20
N THR A 21 4.41 -7.69 -18.42
CA THR A 21 3.43 -7.49 -17.35
C THR A 21 2.50 -8.69 -17.30
N TYR A 22 2.25 -9.19 -16.10
CA TYR A 22 1.37 -10.31 -15.82
C TYR A 22 0.38 -9.90 -14.73
N ILE A 23 -0.87 -10.35 -14.87
CA ILE A 23 -1.94 -10.18 -13.89
C ILE A 23 -2.00 -11.44 -13.04
N ALA A 24 -1.89 -11.29 -11.72
CA ALA A 24 -2.05 -12.39 -10.77
C ALA A 24 -3.50 -12.44 -10.29
N ASN A 25 -4.19 -13.55 -10.54
CA ASN A 25 -5.60 -13.76 -10.19
C ASN A 25 -5.79 -14.58 -8.90
N GLY A 26 -4.70 -14.83 -8.18
CA GLY A 26 -4.66 -15.64 -6.97
C GLY A 26 -4.13 -17.06 -7.23
N GLY A 27 -3.59 -17.67 -6.18
CA GLY A 27 -2.95 -18.99 -6.30
C GLY A 27 -1.80 -19.00 -7.28
N THR A 28 -1.86 -19.89 -8.27
CA THR A 28 -0.85 -20.04 -9.33
C THR A 28 -1.29 -19.47 -10.69
N ASP A 29 -2.42 -18.78 -10.71
CA ASP A 29 -3.02 -18.29 -11.96
C ASP A 29 -2.45 -16.92 -12.34
N PHE A 30 -1.78 -16.91 -13.49
CA PHE A 30 -1.19 -15.70 -14.07
C PHE A 30 -1.65 -15.55 -15.51
N GLU A 31 -2.04 -14.34 -15.85
CA GLU A 31 -2.39 -13.96 -17.21
C GLU A 31 -1.40 -12.90 -17.72
N ARG A 32 -0.92 -13.07 -18.96
CA ARG A 32 -0.09 -12.04 -19.57
C ARG A 32 -0.96 -10.86 -19.98
N ALA A 33 -0.66 -9.69 -19.45
CA ALA A 33 -1.34 -8.46 -19.80
C ALA A 33 -0.99 -8.02 -21.23
N ASN A 34 -1.93 -7.35 -21.89
CA ASN A 34 -1.73 -6.70 -23.18
C ASN A 34 -1.25 -5.24 -23.06
N PHE A 35 -0.92 -4.81 -21.85
CA PHE A 35 -0.36 -3.52 -21.54
C PHE A 35 0.97 -3.67 -20.76
N SER A 36 1.68 -2.57 -20.60
CA SER A 36 2.91 -2.52 -19.80
C SER A 36 2.78 -1.44 -18.73
N ILE A 37 3.14 -1.80 -17.50
CA ILE A 37 3.42 -0.87 -16.42
C ILE A 37 4.93 -0.80 -16.18
N GLY A 38 5.43 0.17 -15.46
CA GLY A 38 6.85 0.24 -15.13
C GLY A 38 7.30 -0.91 -14.21
N ASN A 39 8.58 -0.98 -13.93
CA ASN A 39 9.17 -1.98 -13.05
C ASN A 39 10.23 -1.39 -12.09
N ASN A 40 10.02 -0.16 -11.63
CA ASN A 40 10.93 0.48 -10.68
C ASN A 40 10.40 0.38 -9.25
N PHE A 41 9.69 1.39 -8.75
CA PHE A 41 9.12 1.38 -7.41
C PHE A 41 7.59 1.41 -7.47
N ARG A 42 6.94 0.81 -6.47
CA ARG A 42 5.54 1.03 -6.14
C ARG A 42 5.45 2.03 -5.00
N ILE A 43 4.34 2.74 -4.86
CA ILE A 43 4.11 3.71 -3.79
C ILE A 43 2.60 3.86 -3.54
N PHE A 44 2.19 4.05 -2.29
CA PHE A 44 0.84 4.50 -1.96
C PHE A 44 0.81 6.04 -1.92
N TRP A 45 0.14 6.66 -2.89
CA TRP A 45 0.20 8.11 -3.04
C TRP A 45 -1.15 8.81 -3.09
N ASP A 46 -2.03 8.48 -4.02
CA ASP A 46 -3.22 9.30 -4.30
C ASP A 46 -4.39 9.07 -3.35
N GLY A 47 -4.28 8.12 -2.46
CA GLY A 47 -5.26 7.90 -1.37
C GLY A 47 -6.39 6.97 -1.71
N ASP A 48 -6.34 6.29 -2.85
CA ASP A 48 -7.08 5.07 -3.10
C ASP A 48 -6.31 3.85 -2.54
N LEU A 49 -6.81 2.64 -2.70
CA LEU A 49 -6.15 1.44 -2.15
C LEU A 49 -5.22 0.75 -3.17
N TYR A 50 -4.93 1.39 -4.28
CA TYR A 50 -4.03 0.88 -5.29
C TYR A 50 -2.63 1.47 -5.13
N ASP A 51 -1.67 0.80 -5.73
CA ASP A 51 -0.30 1.28 -5.84
C ASP A 51 -0.17 2.22 -7.04
N GLU A 52 0.49 3.34 -6.87
CA GLU A 52 1.09 4.09 -7.96
C GLU A 52 2.48 3.56 -8.28
N LEU A 53 3.00 3.96 -9.42
CA LEU A 53 4.37 3.66 -9.84
C LEU A 53 5.25 4.89 -9.74
N LEU A 54 6.38 4.72 -9.07
CA LEU A 54 7.40 5.74 -8.94
C LEU A 54 8.63 5.36 -9.76
N ASN A 55 9.03 6.26 -10.64
CA ASN A 55 10.25 6.13 -11.43
C ASN A 55 10.96 7.47 -11.54
N SER A 56 12.25 7.52 -11.20
CA SER A 56 12.99 8.76 -11.13
C SER A 56 12.37 9.75 -10.14
N THR A 57 11.89 10.90 -10.60
CA THR A 57 11.21 11.92 -9.79
C THR A 57 9.72 12.02 -10.10
N GLU A 58 9.15 11.01 -10.75
CA GLU A 58 7.78 11.03 -11.26
C GLU A 58 6.96 9.88 -10.67
N ILE A 59 5.72 10.19 -10.29
CA ILE A 59 4.71 9.23 -9.84
C ILE A 59 3.60 9.19 -10.88
N SER A 60 3.18 7.96 -11.23
CA SER A 60 2.14 7.70 -12.22
C SER A 60 1.09 6.76 -11.66
N SER A 61 -0.19 7.04 -11.91
CA SER A 61 -1.33 6.21 -11.56
C SER A 61 -1.97 5.56 -12.79
N TRP A 62 -2.69 4.45 -12.60
CA TRP A 62 -3.41 3.77 -13.68
C TRP A 62 -4.73 4.47 -14.00
N ASN A 63 -4.89 4.93 -15.22
CA ASN A 63 -6.07 5.67 -15.65
C ASN A 63 -7.15 4.82 -16.36
N GLY A 64 -7.08 3.50 -16.20
CA GLY A 64 -7.97 2.55 -16.88
C GLY A 64 -7.41 2.00 -18.21
N SER A 65 -6.33 2.56 -18.75
CA SER A 65 -5.71 2.11 -19.99
C SER A 65 -4.18 2.12 -19.99
N LYS A 66 -3.58 3.04 -19.24
CA LYS A 66 -2.12 3.20 -19.14
C LYS A 66 -1.75 3.91 -17.83
N MET A 67 -0.47 3.85 -17.48
CA MET A 67 0.09 4.70 -16.43
C MET A 67 0.14 6.15 -16.92
N ALA A 68 -0.38 7.07 -16.13
CA ALA A 68 -0.40 8.51 -16.38
C ALA A 68 0.28 9.25 -15.23
N SER A 69 1.14 10.22 -15.57
CA SER A 69 1.83 11.05 -14.57
C SER A 69 0.85 11.86 -13.74
N ILE A 70 0.98 11.77 -12.42
CA ILE A 70 0.16 12.54 -11.46
C ILE A 70 0.99 13.48 -10.60
N PHE A 71 2.30 13.22 -10.48
CA PHE A 71 3.21 14.03 -9.70
C PHE A 71 4.62 14.01 -10.29
N LYS A 72 5.33 15.14 -10.15
CA LYS A 72 6.74 15.26 -10.50
C LYS A 72 7.48 16.17 -9.51
N ALA A 73 8.59 15.69 -8.99
CA ALA A 73 9.44 16.47 -8.07
C ALA A 73 10.37 17.40 -8.86
N ASP A 74 9.84 18.55 -9.33
CA ASP A 74 10.61 19.52 -10.09
C ASP A 74 11.75 20.14 -9.27
N GLY A 75 12.89 20.31 -9.91
CA GLY A 75 14.12 20.83 -9.27
C GLY A 75 14.81 19.82 -8.36
N CYS A 76 14.44 18.56 -8.44
CA CYS A 76 15.06 17.44 -7.74
C CYS A 76 15.67 16.42 -8.70
N VAL A 77 16.51 15.56 -8.17
CA VAL A 77 17.11 14.44 -8.91
C VAL A 77 16.92 13.13 -8.16
N SER A 78 16.76 12.05 -8.92
CA SER A 78 16.82 10.71 -8.36
C SER A 78 18.24 10.31 -8.03
N ILE A 79 18.41 9.33 -7.16
CA ILE A 79 19.69 8.72 -6.84
C ILE A 79 19.89 7.41 -7.61
N ASN A 80 21.05 6.77 -7.46
CA ASN A 80 21.41 5.47 -8.04
C ASN A 80 21.42 5.40 -9.58
N SER A 81 21.71 6.52 -10.23
CA SER A 81 21.91 6.57 -11.68
C SER A 81 20.76 5.91 -12.46
N SER A 82 21.05 4.87 -13.24
CA SER A 82 20.04 4.18 -14.08
C SER A 82 18.91 3.49 -13.30
N LYS A 83 19.07 3.28 -12.00
CA LYS A 83 18.02 2.72 -11.16
C LYS A 83 16.99 3.75 -10.72
N ALA A 84 17.38 5.02 -10.69
CA ALA A 84 16.53 6.19 -10.61
C ALA A 84 15.45 6.10 -9.51
N ASN A 85 15.86 5.97 -8.26
CA ASN A 85 14.97 5.93 -7.11
C ASN A 85 15.13 7.15 -6.19
N PRO A 86 14.18 7.39 -5.26
CA PRO A 86 14.30 8.43 -4.25
C PRO A 86 15.43 8.11 -3.26
N SER A 87 15.82 9.08 -2.45
CA SER A 87 16.71 8.86 -1.31
C SER A 87 16.02 8.09 -0.19
N LEU A 88 14.71 8.25 -0.06
CA LEU A 88 13.86 7.53 0.87
C LEU A 88 12.42 7.55 0.37
N GLN A 89 11.72 6.43 0.55
CA GLN A 89 10.29 6.30 0.44
C GLN A 89 9.75 5.64 1.71
N ALA A 90 8.84 6.29 2.40
CA ALA A 90 8.22 5.71 3.60
C ALA A 90 6.97 6.49 4.01
N ASP A 91 6.08 5.85 4.75
CA ASP A 91 5.00 6.50 5.49
C ASP A 91 5.60 7.24 6.71
N LEU A 92 6.13 8.45 6.46
CA LEU A 92 6.82 9.27 7.46
C LEU A 92 5.85 10.01 8.38
N PHE A 93 4.70 10.39 7.87
CA PHE A 93 3.71 11.17 8.64
C PHE A 93 2.63 10.30 9.31
N GLY A 94 2.65 8.99 9.06
CA GLY A 94 1.82 8.03 9.76
C GLY A 94 0.36 8.01 9.30
N ASP A 95 0.10 8.47 8.09
CA ASP A 95 -1.25 8.51 7.52
C ASP A 95 -1.50 7.41 6.47
N TRP A 96 -0.61 6.41 6.42
CA TRP A 96 -0.52 5.24 5.53
C TRP A 96 -0.11 5.54 4.09
N ARG A 97 -0.18 6.77 3.64
CA ARG A 97 0.39 7.17 2.36
C ARG A 97 1.87 7.46 2.53
N GLU A 98 2.62 7.29 1.47
CA GLU A 98 4.07 7.31 1.57
C GLU A 98 4.62 8.67 1.09
N GLU A 99 5.59 9.19 1.82
CA GLU A 99 6.38 10.33 1.42
C GLU A 99 7.60 9.89 0.61
N VAL A 100 8.08 10.79 -0.23
CA VAL A 100 9.32 10.61 -0.97
C VAL A 100 10.30 11.75 -0.68
N VAL A 101 11.56 11.39 -0.52
CA VAL A 101 12.64 12.34 -0.25
C VAL A 101 13.62 12.34 -1.41
N TYR A 102 13.90 13.53 -1.94
CA TYR A 102 14.84 13.74 -3.04
C TYR A 102 15.86 14.83 -2.71
N PRO A 103 17.10 14.69 -3.16
CA PRO A 103 18.03 15.81 -3.18
C PRO A 103 17.63 16.81 -4.27
N THR A 104 17.86 18.08 -4.00
CA THR A 104 17.72 19.14 -5.00
C THR A 104 18.81 19.02 -6.07
N THR A 105 18.55 19.56 -7.26
CA THR A 105 19.52 19.53 -8.38
C THR A 105 20.84 20.20 -8.07
N ASP A 106 20.85 21.19 -7.18
CA ASP A 106 22.05 21.89 -6.70
C ASP A 106 22.76 21.18 -5.54
N GLY A 107 22.17 20.08 -5.04
CA GLY A 107 22.72 19.26 -3.94
C GLY A 107 22.71 19.92 -2.57
N ASN A 108 22.08 21.08 -2.40
CA ASN A 108 22.12 21.86 -1.17
C ASN A 108 21.03 21.50 -0.15
N ALA A 109 20.00 20.76 -0.57
CA ALA A 109 18.86 20.40 0.28
C ALA A 109 18.29 19.04 -0.07
N LEU A 110 17.56 18.48 0.89
CA LEU A 110 16.61 17.39 0.68
C LEU A 110 15.20 17.98 0.73
N ARG A 111 14.37 17.58 -0.22
CA ARG A 111 12.94 17.90 -0.22
C ARG A 111 12.14 16.66 0.11
N VAL A 112 11.20 16.82 1.05
CA VAL A 112 10.19 15.81 1.38
C VAL A 112 8.91 16.21 0.66
N TYR A 113 8.35 15.28 -0.08
CA TYR A 113 7.06 15.45 -0.74
C TYR A 113 6.04 14.51 -0.13
N THR A 114 4.88 15.06 0.16
CA THR A 114 3.69 14.33 0.62
C THR A 114 2.54 14.65 -0.32
N THR A 115 1.57 13.75 -0.39
CA THR A 115 0.34 14.01 -1.15
C THR A 115 -0.57 14.99 -0.41
N THR A 116 -1.35 15.75 -1.16
CA THR A 116 -2.45 16.59 -0.65
C THR A 116 -3.82 16.04 -1.01
N GLU A 117 -3.87 14.90 -1.68
CA GLU A 117 -5.12 14.25 -2.05
C GLU A 117 -5.88 13.78 -0.80
N LYS A 118 -7.19 13.91 -0.86
CA LYS A 118 -8.05 13.46 0.22
C LYS A 118 -8.34 11.98 0.09
N THR A 119 -8.30 11.27 1.20
CA THR A 119 -8.72 9.88 1.26
C THR A 119 -9.85 9.68 2.26
N ASN A 120 -10.74 8.74 1.96
CA ASN A 120 -11.79 8.29 2.88
C ASN A 120 -11.30 7.12 3.77
N TYR A 121 -10.14 6.56 3.47
CA TYR A 121 -9.59 5.43 4.19
C TYR A 121 -8.77 5.89 5.38
N LYS A 122 -9.03 5.28 6.54
CA LYS A 122 -8.25 5.50 7.76
C LYS A 122 -7.72 4.17 8.25
N MET A 123 -6.41 4.07 8.30
CA MET A 123 -5.75 2.87 8.80
C MET A 123 -4.51 3.24 9.61
N LYS A 124 -3.92 2.26 10.26
CA LYS A 124 -2.67 2.45 10.98
C LYS A 124 -1.57 2.78 9.98
N SER A 125 -0.60 3.57 10.45
CA SER A 125 0.64 3.77 9.71
C SER A 125 1.21 2.44 9.23
N LEU A 126 1.72 2.41 8.00
CA LEU A 126 2.39 1.24 7.43
C LEU A 126 3.62 0.83 8.27
N MET A 127 4.17 1.78 9.05
CA MET A 127 5.27 1.53 9.98
C MET A 127 4.90 0.60 11.15
N TYR A 128 3.62 0.24 11.33
CA TYR A 128 3.22 -0.83 12.25
C TYR A 128 3.54 -2.22 11.71
N ASP A 129 3.64 -2.38 10.38
CA ASP A 129 4.02 -3.62 9.74
C ASP A 129 5.54 -3.82 9.84
N LYS A 130 5.95 -4.97 10.39
CA LYS A 130 7.37 -5.31 10.56
C LYS A 130 8.09 -5.42 9.22
N LEU A 131 7.46 -6.07 8.24
CA LEU A 131 8.06 -6.25 6.91
C LEU A 131 8.28 -4.90 6.23
N TYR A 132 7.30 -4.01 6.33
CA TYR A 132 7.40 -2.66 5.79
C TYR A 132 8.57 -1.88 6.41
N ARG A 133 8.69 -1.88 7.76
CA ARG A 133 9.82 -1.22 8.45
C ARG A 133 11.18 -1.76 8.04
N GLU A 134 11.29 -3.08 7.89
CA GLU A 134 12.53 -3.70 7.40
C GLU A 134 12.82 -3.28 5.96
N GLY A 135 11.79 -3.16 5.12
CA GLY A 135 11.88 -2.63 3.77
C GLY A 135 12.40 -1.20 3.74
N VAL A 136 11.83 -0.32 4.57
CA VAL A 136 12.29 1.08 4.71
C VAL A 136 13.75 1.13 5.18
N ALA A 137 14.11 0.35 6.20
CA ALA A 137 15.47 0.34 6.75
C ALA A 137 16.52 -0.17 5.74
N THR A 138 16.12 -1.01 4.81
CA THR A 138 17.02 -1.63 3.82
C THR A 138 16.89 -1.08 2.41
N GLU A 139 16.01 -0.10 2.19
CA GLU A 139 15.65 0.43 0.88
C GLU A 139 16.87 0.82 0.02
N GLN A 140 17.88 1.43 0.63
CA GLN A 140 19.08 1.88 -0.07
C GLN A 140 20.24 0.87 -0.04
N THR A 141 19.98 -0.35 0.42
CA THR A 141 20.98 -1.42 0.39
C THR A 141 20.88 -2.22 -0.92
N CYS A 142 22.00 -2.74 -1.40
CA CYS A 142 22.06 -3.60 -2.59
C CYS A 142 21.33 -3.02 -3.81
N TYR A 143 20.19 -3.62 -4.19
CA TYR A 143 19.48 -3.29 -5.43
C TYR A 143 18.38 -2.23 -5.26
N ASN A 144 18.25 -1.62 -4.10
CA ASN A 144 17.24 -0.61 -3.81
C ASN A 144 15.84 -1.08 -4.22
N GLN A 145 15.07 -1.51 -3.27
CA GLN A 145 13.70 -1.98 -3.46
C GLN A 145 12.75 -1.08 -2.67
N PRO A 146 11.54 -0.83 -3.17
CA PRO A 146 10.53 -0.13 -2.39
C PRO A 146 10.14 -0.97 -1.18
N PRO A 147 9.74 -0.35 -0.05
CA PRO A 147 9.14 -1.10 1.04
C PRO A 147 7.82 -1.72 0.59
N HIS A 148 7.51 -2.89 1.12
CA HIS A 148 6.26 -3.60 0.88
C HIS A 148 5.57 -3.94 2.19
N ILE A 149 4.24 -3.87 2.20
CA ILE A 149 3.43 -4.38 3.31
C ILE A 149 3.30 -5.91 3.24
N SER A 150 3.09 -6.55 4.40
CA SER A 150 2.97 -8.00 4.52
C SER A 150 1.56 -8.53 4.24
N TYR A 151 0.62 -7.66 3.89
CA TYR A 151 -0.78 -7.98 3.65
C TYR A 151 -1.27 -7.33 2.34
N TYR A 152 -2.37 -7.87 1.82
CA TYR A 152 -3.06 -7.27 0.67
C TYR A 152 -3.94 -6.12 1.14
N LEU A 153 -3.75 -4.93 0.56
CA LEU A 153 -4.57 -3.77 0.83
C LEU A 153 -5.78 -3.78 -0.12
N SER A 154 -6.98 -3.89 0.44
CA SER A 154 -8.23 -3.90 -0.31
C SER A 154 -9.36 -3.33 0.53
N ASP A 155 -10.48 -3.03 -0.11
CA ASP A 155 -11.71 -2.59 0.57
C ASP A 155 -12.18 -3.59 1.64
N ASP A 156 -11.89 -4.89 1.45
CA ASP A 156 -12.26 -5.94 2.42
C ASP A 156 -11.49 -5.83 3.74
N ILE A 157 -10.30 -5.23 3.73
CA ILE A 157 -9.50 -5.00 4.94
C ILE A 157 -9.93 -3.69 5.63
N PHE A 158 -10.46 -2.77 4.85
CA PHE A 158 -10.93 -1.50 5.34
C PHE A 158 -12.36 -1.64 5.85
N TYR A 159 -12.50 -2.00 7.11
CA TYR A 159 -13.75 -1.80 7.81
C TYR A 159 -13.84 -0.31 8.14
N GLY A 160 -14.79 0.41 7.55
CA GLY A 160 -15.06 1.80 7.86
C GLY A 160 -15.08 2.07 9.38
N THR A 161 -15.27 3.28 9.81
CA THR A 161 -15.37 3.57 11.25
C THR A 161 -16.48 2.72 11.85
N LEU A 162 -16.15 1.86 12.83
CA LEU A 162 -17.14 1.08 13.56
C LEU A 162 -18.17 2.05 14.16
N THR A 163 -19.39 2.03 13.64
CA THR A 163 -20.46 2.94 14.03
C THR A 163 -21.35 2.34 15.11
N ASP A 164 -21.44 1.02 15.17
CA ASP A 164 -22.30 0.30 16.13
C ASP A 164 -21.82 -1.13 16.32
N ILE A 165 -22.15 -1.72 17.44
CA ILE A 165 -21.89 -3.13 17.75
C ILE A 165 -23.21 -3.78 18.14
N GLU A 166 -23.61 -4.82 17.43
CA GLU A 166 -24.79 -5.60 17.75
C GLU A 166 -24.40 -6.94 18.38
N LEU A 167 -24.97 -7.22 19.55
CA LEU A 167 -24.78 -8.49 20.25
C LEU A 167 -26.01 -9.36 20.01
N ASP A 168 -25.84 -10.44 19.26
CA ASP A 168 -26.86 -11.48 19.10
C ASP A 168 -26.71 -12.51 20.22
N THR A 169 -27.75 -12.63 21.03
CA THR A 169 -27.86 -13.58 22.15
C THR A 169 -28.84 -14.70 21.89
N THR A 170 -29.37 -14.83 20.67
CA THR A 170 -30.47 -15.75 20.32
C THR A 170 -30.18 -17.20 20.72
N ASN A 171 -28.89 -17.60 20.57
CA ASN A 171 -28.45 -18.96 20.91
C ASN A 171 -27.58 -19.01 22.17
N ALA A 172 -27.54 -17.93 22.95
CA ALA A 172 -26.69 -17.86 24.13
C ALA A 172 -27.48 -18.31 25.40
N LYS A 173 -26.74 -18.84 26.37
CA LYS A 173 -27.31 -19.10 27.71
C LYS A 173 -27.55 -17.75 28.39
N THR A 174 -28.83 -17.46 28.71
CA THR A 174 -29.24 -16.18 29.29
C THR A 174 -29.65 -16.30 30.79
N LYS A 175 -29.67 -17.53 31.35
CA LYS A 175 -30.00 -17.76 32.76
C LYS A 175 -28.86 -18.47 33.46
N TYR A 176 -28.42 -17.91 34.58
CA TYR A 176 -27.30 -18.40 35.37
C TYR A 176 -27.72 -18.53 36.85
N TYR A 177 -27.11 -19.45 37.54
CA TYR A 177 -27.17 -19.54 39.00
C TYR A 177 -25.99 -18.81 39.63
N ILE A 178 -26.14 -18.42 40.89
CA ILE A 178 -25.04 -17.76 41.64
C ILE A 178 -23.84 -18.71 41.70
N GLY A 179 -22.70 -18.22 41.22
CA GLY A 179 -21.44 -19.00 41.17
C GLY A 179 -21.16 -19.71 39.83
N GLU A 180 -22.09 -19.68 38.88
CA GLU A 180 -21.80 -20.13 37.50
C GLU A 180 -20.93 -19.13 36.74
N GLU A 181 -19.99 -19.64 35.96
CA GLU A 181 -19.22 -18.82 35.02
C GLU A 181 -20.03 -18.47 33.78
N LEU A 182 -19.71 -17.33 33.18
CA LEU A 182 -20.34 -16.88 31.94
C LEU A 182 -20.02 -17.82 30.79
N ASP A 183 -21.02 -18.49 30.25
CA ASP A 183 -20.92 -19.30 29.05
C ASP A 183 -21.06 -18.36 27.81
N LYS A 184 -19.99 -18.24 27.04
CA LYS A 184 -19.93 -17.42 25.83
C LYS A 184 -20.40 -18.17 24.58
N THR A 185 -20.75 -19.46 24.70
CA THR A 185 -21.21 -20.27 23.58
C THR A 185 -22.55 -19.72 23.07
N GLY A 186 -22.62 -19.49 21.77
CA GLY A 186 -23.80 -18.94 21.11
C GLY A 186 -23.93 -17.40 21.17
N LEU A 187 -23.00 -16.69 21.80
CA LEU A 187 -22.88 -15.25 21.64
C LEU A 187 -22.25 -14.90 20.28
N LYS A 188 -22.88 -14.02 19.52
CA LYS A 188 -22.35 -13.51 18.26
C LYS A 188 -22.28 -11.99 18.30
N LEU A 189 -21.11 -11.45 18.00
CA LEU A 189 -20.88 -10.03 17.92
C LEU A 189 -20.76 -9.63 16.44
N THR A 190 -21.51 -8.62 16.02
CA THR A 190 -21.46 -8.08 14.66
C THR A 190 -21.16 -6.59 14.74
N GLY A 191 -20.09 -6.16 14.09
CA GLY A 191 -19.77 -4.74 13.90
C GLY A 191 -20.57 -4.17 12.73
N LYS A 192 -21.02 -2.93 12.86
CA LYS A 192 -21.59 -2.12 11.78
C LYS A 192 -20.59 -1.01 11.46
N TYR A 193 -20.27 -0.87 10.19
CA TYR A 193 -19.27 0.06 9.67
C TYR A 193 -19.91 1.12 8.79
#